data_e77a8e0c769da5fd8d774818ea2a6bab
#
_entry.id   e77a8e0c769da5fd8d774818ea2a6bab
#
_cell.length_a   1.000
_cell.length_b   1.000
_cell.length_c   1.000
_cell.angle_alpha   90.00
_cell.angle_beta   90.00
_cell.angle_gamma   90.00
#
_symmetry.space_group_name_H-M   'P 1'
#
loop_
_entity.id
_entity.type
_entity.pdbx_description
1 polymer ?
#
loop_
_entity_poly.entity_id
_entity_poly.type
_entity_poly.pdbx_seq_one_letter_code
_entity_poly.pdbx_strand_id
1 'polypeptide(L)'
;MQLTWDENYAIIIGHKGSQRVFQQLSGGEQMAAALAVRLALLREMSSVDLAFFDEPTASLDDVRRDNLAEQIARIKGFSQLFIISHDDTFERDIQHVLRVSKIDGVSRVEVG
;
A
#
# COMPACT_ATOMS: atom_id res chain seq x y z
N MET A 1 -14.20 -9.18 -2.09
CA MET A 1 -14.23 -7.95 -2.94
C MET A 1 -13.56 -8.29 -4.26
N GLN A 2 -14.22 -8.02 -5.35
CA GLN A 2 -13.68 -8.21 -6.69
C GLN A 2 -13.54 -6.85 -7.35
N LEU A 3 -12.38 -6.61 -7.95
CA LEU A 3 -12.08 -5.35 -8.61
C LEU A 3 -11.95 -5.62 -10.12
N THR A 4 -12.69 -4.87 -10.92
CA THR A 4 -12.69 -5.00 -12.37
C THR A 4 -12.46 -3.64 -13.01
N TRP A 5 -11.67 -3.62 -14.07
CA TRP A 5 -11.46 -2.44 -14.89
C TRP A 5 -12.27 -2.60 -16.16
N ASP A 6 -13.24 -1.72 -16.39
CA ASP A 6 -14.11 -1.82 -17.54
C ASP A 6 -13.50 -1.19 -18.81
N GLU A 7 -14.19 -1.33 -19.94
CA GLU A 7 -13.74 -0.82 -21.24
C GLU A 7 -13.67 0.71 -21.31
N ASN A 8 -14.31 1.42 -20.37
CA ASN A 8 -14.27 2.88 -20.26
C ASN A 8 -13.24 3.36 -19.23
N TYR A 9 -12.34 2.48 -18.83
CA TYR A 9 -11.34 2.72 -17.79
C TYR A 9 -11.92 3.04 -16.40
N ALA A 10 -13.18 2.69 -16.16
CA ALA A 10 -13.77 2.81 -14.83
C ALA A 10 -13.41 1.61 -13.97
N ILE A 11 -13.10 1.84 -12.70
CA ILE A 11 -12.85 0.79 -11.72
C ILE A 11 -14.16 0.42 -11.06
N ILE A 12 -14.59 -0.83 -11.22
CA ILE A 12 -15.81 -1.36 -10.65
C ILE A 12 -15.44 -2.34 -9.55
N ILE A 13 -16.08 -2.17 -8.39
CA ILE A 13 -15.80 -2.99 -7.22
C ILE A 13 -17.08 -3.77 -6.89
N GLY A 14 -16.96 -5.10 -6.98
CA GLY A 14 -18.01 -6.02 -6.61
C GLY A 14 -17.79 -6.56 -5.21
N HIS A 15 -18.84 -6.54 -4.38
CA HIS A 15 -18.81 -7.14 -3.06
C HIS A 15 -20.19 -7.67 -2.71
N LYS A 16 -20.28 -8.98 -2.44
CA LYS A 16 -21.52 -9.66 -2.01
C LYS A 16 -22.73 -9.34 -2.91
N GLY A 17 -22.54 -9.39 -4.23
CA GLY A 17 -23.61 -9.17 -5.20
C GLY A 17 -23.95 -7.72 -5.50
N SER A 18 -23.27 -6.75 -4.90
CA SER A 18 -23.38 -5.33 -5.23
C SER A 18 -22.16 -4.84 -6.00
N GLN A 19 -22.36 -3.87 -6.88
CA GLN A 19 -21.28 -3.22 -7.62
C GLN A 19 -21.25 -1.74 -7.29
N ARG A 20 -20.05 -1.21 -7.08
CA ARG A 20 -19.83 0.21 -6.86
C ARG A 20 -18.71 0.72 -7.75
N VAL A 21 -18.84 1.95 -8.24
CA VAL A 21 -17.73 2.62 -8.93
C VAL A 21 -16.79 3.26 -7.90
N PHE A 22 -15.56 3.54 -8.33
CA PHE A 22 -14.51 4.06 -7.45
C PHE A 22 -14.95 5.31 -6.66
N GLN A 23 -15.68 6.23 -7.31
CA GLN A 23 -16.11 7.47 -6.69
C GLN A 23 -17.14 7.28 -5.57
N GLN A 24 -17.81 6.13 -5.52
CA GLN A 24 -18.79 5.79 -4.49
C GLN A 24 -18.16 5.19 -3.23
N LEU A 25 -16.86 4.98 -3.25
CA LEU A 25 -16.13 4.39 -2.13
C LEU A 25 -15.78 5.43 -1.07
N SER A 26 -15.64 5.00 0.17
CA SER A 26 -15.02 5.82 1.21
C SER A 26 -13.55 6.12 0.87
N GLY A 27 -12.97 7.13 1.50
CA GLY A 27 -11.56 7.47 1.29
C GLY A 27 -10.61 6.30 1.51
N GLY A 28 -10.83 5.51 2.56
CA GLY A 28 -10.02 4.33 2.83
C GLY A 28 -10.20 3.22 1.80
N GLU A 29 -11.42 3.00 1.35
CA GLU A 29 -11.71 2.03 0.28
C GLU A 29 -11.09 2.48 -1.05
N GLN A 30 -11.11 3.78 -1.36
CA GLN A 30 -10.45 4.32 -2.55
C GLN A 30 -8.93 4.08 -2.49
N MET A 31 -8.30 4.30 -1.35
CA MET A 31 -6.87 4.04 -1.18
C MET A 31 -6.52 2.57 -1.38
N ALA A 32 -7.32 1.67 -0.81
CA ALA A 32 -7.12 0.23 -0.97
C ALA A 32 -7.31 -0.20 -2.44
N ALA A 33 -8.32 0.32 -3.12
CA ALA A 33 -8.59 0.03 -4.53
C ALA A 33 -7.46 0.56 -5.42
N ALA A 34 -7.00 1.79 -5.19
CA ALA A 34 -5.88 2.37 -5.93
C ALA A 34 -4.59 1.56 -5.75
N LEU A 35 -4.32 1.11 -4.53
CA LEU A 35 -3.17 0.26 -4.23
C LEU A 35 -3.27 -1.08 -4.98
N ALA A 36 -4.45 -1.71 -4.96
CA ALA A 36 -4.66 -2.99 -5.64
C ALA A 36 -4.42 -2.87 -7.15
N VAL A 37 -4.91 -1.80 -7.78
CA VAL A 37 -4.68 -1.54 -9.21
C VAL A 37 -3.20 -1.33 -9.49
N ARG A 38 -2.53 -0.53 -8.68
CA ARG A 38 -1.09 -0.27 -8.83
C ARG A 38 -0.27 -1.56 -8.75
N LEU A 39 -0.58 -2.41 -7.78
CA LEU A 39 0.10 -3.69 -7.61
C LEU A 39 -0.15 -4.64 -8.79
N ALA A 40 -1.39 -4.71 -9.26
CA ALA A 40 -1.74 -5.53 -10.42
C ALA A 40 -0.98 -5.09 -11.67
N LEU A 41 -0.92 -3.78 -11.92
CA LEU A 41 -0.17 -3.22 -13.05
C LEU A 41 1.33 -3.50 -12.93
N LEU A 42 1.90 -3.33 -11.75
CA LEU A 42 3.32 -3.62 -11.51
C LEU A 42 3.65 -5.09 -11.81
N ARG A 43 2.80 -6.02 -11.41
CA ARG A 43 3.01 -7.44 -11.67
C ARG A 43 2.93 -7.80 -13.14
N GLU A 44 1.98 -7.18 -13.88
CA GLU A 44 1.79 -7.46 -15.30
C GLU A 44 2.83 -6.80 -16.20
N MET A 45 3.28 -5.60 -15.83
CA MET A 45 4.16 -4.78 -16.66
C MET A 45 5.64 -4.89 -16.32
N SER A 46 5.97 -5.40 -15.14
CA SER A 46 7.35 -5.49 -14.67
C SER A 46 7.80 -6.94 -14.54
N SER A 47 9.00 -7.21 -15.02
CA SER A 47 9.70 -8.48 -14.78
C SER A 47 10.45 -8.45 -13.42
N VAL A 48 10.48 -7.31 -12.75
CA VAL A 48 11.17 -7.14 -11.48
C VAL A 48 10.22 -7.53 -10.34
N ASP A 49 10.68 -8.43 -9.49
CA ASP A 49 9.93 -8.98 -8.37
C ASP A 49 10.19 -8.18 -7.08
N LEU A 50 10.17 -6.86 -7.21
CA LEU A 50 10.53 -5.90 -6.18
C LEU A 50 9.60 -4.70 -6.27
N ALA A 51 9.07 -4.22 -5.15
CA ALA A 51 8.24 -3.04 -5.11
C ALA A 51 8.64 -2.10 -3.99
N PHE A 52 8.49 -0.78 -4.24
CA PHE A 52 8.70 0.27 -3.26
C PHE A 52 7.42 1.07 -3.07
N PHE A 53 7.05 1.31 -1.82
CA PHE A 53 5.97 2.21 -1.45
C PHE A 53 6.54 3.36 -0.64
N ASP A 54 6.40 4.58 -1.16
CA ASP A 54 6.87 5.79 -0.49
C ASP A 54 5.67 6.48 0.16
N GLU A 55 5.67 6.53 1.50
CA GLU A 55 4.63 7.13 2.31
C GLU A 55 3.21 6.68 1.92
N PRO A 56 2.92 5.37 1.87
CA PRO A 56 1.64 4.88 1.35
C PRO A 56 0.45 5.26 2.23
N THR A 57 0.68 5.62 3.49
CA THR A 57 -0.35 5.99 4.45
C THR A 57 -0.46 7.49 4.68
N ALA A 58 0.24 8.31 3.91
CA ALA A 58 0.17 9.76 4.01
C ALA A 58 -1.28 10.24 3.83
N SER A 59 -1.70 11.21 4.64
CA SER A 59 -3.03 11.81 4.63
C SER A 59 -4.18 10.91 5.12
N LEU A 60 -3.90 9.75 5.69
CA LEU A 60 -4.89 8.89 6.31
C LEU A 60 -5.00 9.15 7.82
N ASP A 61 -6.21 8.95 8.38
CA ASP A 61 -6.39 8.90 9.82
C ASP A 61 -5.79 7.60 10.42
N ASP A 62 -5.71 7.53 11.74
CA ASP A 62 -5.06 6.42 12.43
C ASP A 62 -5.67 5.06 12.10
N VAL A 63 -7.00 4.96 12.06
CA VAL A 63 -7.70 3.70 11.80
C VAL A 63 -7.44 3.22 10.36
N ARG A 64 -7.56 4.12 9.39
CA ARG A 64 -7.30 3.78 7.98
C ARG A 64 -5.84 3.47 7.72
N ARG A 65 -4.95 4.19 8.40
CA ARG A 65 -3.51 3.95 8.34
C ARG A 65 -3.16 2.54 8.81
N ASP A 66 -3.68 2.13 9.97
CA ASP A 66 -3.46 0.80 10.51
C ASP A 66 -4.02 -0.29 9.59
N ASN A 67 -5.22 -0.08 9.07
CA ASN A 67 -5.85 -1.03 8.14
C ASN A 67 -5.04 -1.19 6.86
N LEU A 68 -4.58 -0.09 6.28
CA LEU A 68 -3.77 -0.13 5.06
C LEU A 68 -2.41 -0.79 5.30
N ALA A 69 -1.77 -0.48 6.43
CA ALA A 69 -0.51 -1.09 6.81
C ALA A 69 -0.63 -2.61 6.93
N GLU A 70 -1.70 -3.08 7.56
CA GLU A 70 -1.98 -4.52 7.68
C GLU A 70 -2.20 -5.16 6.31
N GLN A 71 -2.92 -4.51 5.42
CA GLN A 71 -3.14 -5.00 4.05
C GLN A 71 -1.83 -5.07 3.26
N ILE A 72 -0.98 -4.06 3.36
CA ILE A 72 0.33 -4.02 2.68
C ILE A 72 1.21 -5.16 3.19
N ALA A 73 1.23 -5.42 4.49
CA ALA A 73 2.01 -6.50 5.07
C ALA A 73 1.59 -7.89 4.59
N ARG A 74 0.36 -8.04 4.13
CA ARG A 74 -0.19 -9.30 3.59
C ARG A 74 -0.01 -9.46 2.09
N ILE A 75 0.58 -8.49 1.40
CA ILE A 75 0.78 -8.58 -0.04
C ILE A 75 1.73 -9.74 -0.37
N LYS A 76 1.28 -10.58 -1.30
CA LYS A 76 2.05 -11.71 -1.82
C LYS A 76 2.32 -11.52 -3.30
N GLY A 77 3.36 -12.17 -3.79
CA GLY A 77 3.71 -12.16 -5.20
C GLY A 77 4.89 -11.28 -5.55
N PHE A 78 5.50 -10.64 -4.56
CA PHE A 78 6.79 -9.96 -4.70
C PHE A 78 7.84 -10.64 -3.82
N SER A 79 9.04 -10.81 -4.34
CA SER A 79 10.15 -11.36 -3.55
C SER A 79 10.58 -10.41 -2.46
N GLN A 80 10.47 -9.11 -2.72
CA GLN A 80 10.86 -8.09 -1.78
C GLN A 80 9.96 -6.86 -1.90
N LEU A 81 9.52 -6.34 -0.75
CA LEU A 81 8.67 -5.18 -0.65
C LEU A 81 9.34 -4.19 0.31
N PHE A 82 9.55 -2.96 -0.17
CA PHE A 82 10.09 -1.87 0.63
C PHE A 82 9.01 -0.84 0.92
N ILE A 83 8.91 -0.42 2.17
CA ILE A 83 7.99 0.63 2.60
C ILE A 83 8.82 1.74 3.22
N ILE A 84 8.66 2.95 2.70
CA ILE A 84 9.30 4.14 3.24
C ILE A 84 8.23 4.91 4.00
N SER A 85 8.45 5.12 5.30
CA SER A 85 7.52 5.84 6.16
C SER A 85 8.28 6.60 7.24
N HIS A 86 7.72 7.74 7.66
CA HIS A 86 8.27 8.52 8.77
C HIS A 86 7.57 8.23 10.10
N ASP A 87 6.59 7.35 10.10
CA ASP A 87 5.88 6.93 11.31
C ASP A 87 6.13 5.45 11.62
N ASP A 88 5.72 5.01 12.79
CA ASP A 88 5.92 3.66 13.29
C ASP A 88 4.77 2.70 12.99
N THR A 89 3.81 3.10 12.16
CA THR A 89 2.61 2.33 11.85
C THR A 89 2.93 0.92 11.33
N PHE A 90 3.97 0.81 10.52
CA PHE A 90 4.35 -0.44 9.88
C PHE A 90 5.20 -1.37 10.75
N GLU A 91 5.78 -0.88 11.84
CA GLU A 91 6.75 -1.65 12.63
C GLU A 91 6.18 -2.96 13.21
N ARG A 92 4.88 -2.99 13.50
CA ARG A 92 4.20 -4.16 14.06
C ARG A 92 4.09 -5.33 13.07
N ASP A 93 4.00 -5.00 11.78
CA ASP A 93 3.65 -5.97 10.74
C ASP A 93 4.85 -6.33 9.84
N ILE A 94 6.01 -5.75 10.10
CA ILE A 94 7.21 -5.88 9.27
C ILE A 94 8.33 -6.53 10.07
N GLN A 95 9.00 -7.51 9.46
CA GLN A 95 10.07 -8.27 10.12
C GLN A 95 11.42 -7.56 10.15
N HIS A 96 11.68 -6.73 9.14
CA HIS A 96 12.97 -6.05 8.99
C HIS A 96 12.77 -4.55 8.88
N VAL A 97 13.38 -3.80 9.77
CA VAL A 97 13.29 -2.34 9.81
C VAL A 97 14.68 -1.73 9.69
N LEU A 98 14.82 -0.78 8.76
CA LEU A 98 15.98 0.09 8.69
C LEU A 98 15.55 1.47 9.21
N ARG A 99 16.09 1.87 10.34
CA ARG A 99 15.77 3.16 10.94
C ARG A 99 16.85 4.18 10.55
N VAL A 100 16.41 5.23 9.86
CA VAL A 100 17.29 6.31 9.44
C VAL A 100 16.98 7.54 10.27
N SER A 101 18.01 8.08 10.93
CA SER A 101 17.88 9.28 11.75
C SER A 101 18.98 10.28 11.40
N LYS A 102 18.72 11.55 11.69
CA LYS A 102 19.70 12.61 11.51
C LYS A 102 19.96 13.27 12.86
N ILE A 103 21.20 13.19 13.33
CA ILE A 103 21.64 13.76 14.59
C ILE A 103 22.83 14.68 14.30
N ASP A 104 22.70 15.94 14.72
CA ASP A 104 23.75 16.96 14.52
C ASP A 104 24.23 17.07 13.06
N GLY A 105 23.29 17.01 12.12
CA GLY A 105 23.56 17.11 10.69
C GLY A 105 24.13 15.84 10.05
N VAL A 106 24.28 14.75 10.81
CA VAL A 106 24.79 13.47 10.31
C VAL A 106 23.68 12.43 10.28
N SER A 107 23.51 11.78 9.13
CA SER A 107 22.56 10.69 8.97
C SER A 107 23.15 9.38 9.48
N ARG A 108 22.33 8.62 10.21
CA ARG A 108 22.70 7.29 10.73
C ARG A 108 21.64 6.28 10.36
N VAL A 109 22.08 5.04 10.12
CA VAL A 109 21.21 3.91 9.82
C VAL A 109 21.38 2.85 10.90
N GLU A 110 20.28 2.43 11.48
CA GLU A 110 20.25 1.34 12.43
C GLU A 110 19.40 0.21 11.85
N VAL A 111 19.89 -1.03 11.99
CA VAL A 111 19.18 -2.24 11.57
C VAL A 111 18.54 -2.83 12.82
N GLY A 112 17.23 -2.93 12.78
CA GLY A 112 16.46 -3.43 13.91
C GLY A 112 15.53 -4.58 13.58
#